data_9258a1c2ad373418f1342e4323f7d1fe
#
_entry.id   9258a1c2ad373418f1342e4323f7d1fe
#
_cell.length_a   1.000
_cell.length_b   1.000
_cell.length_c   1.000
_cell.angle_alpha   90.00
_cell.angle_beta   90.00
_cell.angle_gamma   90.00
#
_symmetry.space_group_name_H-M   'P 1'
#
loop_
_entity.id
_entity.type
_entity.pdbx_description
1 polymer ?
#
loop_
_entity_poly.entity_id
_entity_poly.type
_entity_poly.pdbx_seq_one_letter_code
_entity_poly.pdbx_strand_id
1 'polypeptide(L)'
;MPGPWEVLVIEDDELDRSLVAELLAVRGRGGIRVTEAKVLEAGLAELDRRRFDLVMLDTKLPEASALHALRAVGEKAPVTPILPHPAYISAQTRHTARQRGAFDVVVRGDLNPMWAAVNKLLTLSALGSDIRSPAKAVGE
;
A
#
# COMPACT_ATOMS: atom_id res chain seq x y z
N MET A 1 12.86 19.47 0.16
CA MET A 1 11.58 18.73 0.05
C MET A 1 11.81 17.40 -0.63
N PRO A 2 11.46 16.35 0.02
CA PRO A 2 11.62 15.04 -0.61
C PRO A 2 10.75 14.93 -1.85
N GLY A 3 11.12 14.05 -2.73
CA GLY A 3 10.32 13.76 -3.88
C GLY A 3 9.02 13.09 -3.46
N PRO A 4 8.26 12.59 -4.43
CA PRO A 4 7.00 11.92 -4.10
C PRO A 4 7.24 10.69 -3.23
N TRP A 5 6.22 10.34 -2.45
CA TRP A 5 6.24 9.10 -1.69
C TRP A 5 6.22 7.91 -2.66
N GLU A 6 7.05 6.92 -2.38
CA GLU A 6 7.10 5.72 -3.21
C GLU A 6 6.27 4.63 -2.52
N VAL A 7 5.23 4.19 -3.17
CA VAL A 7 4.33 3.18 -2.63
C VAL A 7 4.26 1.99 -3.56
N LEU A 8 4.51 0.81 -3.00
CA LEU A 8 4.41 -0.44 -3.74
C LEU A 8 3.07 -1.10 -3.40
N VAL A 9 2.32 -1.46 -4.43
CA VAL A 9 1.03 -2.13 -4.28
C VAL A 9 1.15 -3.53 -4.86
N ILE A 10 1.02 -4.54 -4.00
CA ILE A 10 1.06 -5.94 -4.41
C ILE A 10 -0.35 -6.50 -4.31
N GLU A 11 -0.99 -6.73 -5.45
CA GLU A 11 -2.39 -7.12 -5.52
C GLU A 11 -2.66 -7.82 -6.84
N ASP A 12 -3.19 -9.04 -6.78
CA ASP A 12 -3.44 -9.80 -8.01
C ASP A 12 -4.77 -9.45 -8.69
N ASP A 13 -5.74 -8.99 -7.93
CA ASP A 13 -7.04 -8.62 -8.50
C ASP A 13 -6.93 -7.26 -9.20
N GLU A 14 -7.25 -7.25 -10.49
CA GLU A 14 -7.07 -6.06 -11.29
C GLU A 14 -7.95 -4.90 -10.81
N LEU A 15 -9.18 -5.17 -10.42
CA LEU A 15 -10.07 -4.12 -9.94
C LEU A 15 -9.56 -3.54 -8.62
N ASP A 16 -9.19 -4.40 -7.68
CA ASP A 16 -8.68 -3.95 -6.39
C ASP A 16 -7.40 -3.15 -6.59
N ARG A 17 -6.50 -3.63 -7.45
CA ARG A 17 -5.27 -2.91 -7.72
C ARG A 17 -5.54 -1.54 -8.32
N SER A 18 -6.49 -1.46 -9.24
CA SER A 18 -6.89 -0.19 -9.85
C SER A 18 -7.49 0.77 -8.83
N LEU A 19 -8.32 0.24 -7.92
CA LEU A 19 -8.91 1.05 -6.87
C LEU A 19 -7.85 1.66 -5.97
N VAL A 20 -6.89 0.86 -5.57
CA VAL A 20 -5.82 1.35 -4.71
C VAL A 20 -4.97 2.38 -5.43
N ALA A 21 -4.58 2.08 -6.67
CA ALA A 21 -3.75 3.01 -7.45
C ALA A 21 -4.47 4.34 -7.66
N GLU A 22 -5.76 4.28 -7.96
CA GLU A 22 -6.54 5.49 -8.19
C GLU A 22 -6.73 6.28 -6.89
N LEU A 23 -6.95 5.59 -5.80
CA LEU A 23 -7.03 6.24 -4.49
C LEU A 23 -5.77 7.04 -4.20
N LEU A 24 -4.62 6.41 -4.40
CA LEU A 24 -3.35 7.07 -4.13
C LEU A 24 -3.13 8.26 -5.07
N ALA A 25 -3.51 8.12 -6.33
CA ALA A 25 -3.36 9.21 -7.28
C ALA A 25 -4.27 10.39 -6.93
N VAL A 26 -5.53 10.10 -6.63
CA VAL A 26 -6.51 11.16 -6.37
C VAL A 26 -6.24 11.83 -5.03
N ARG A 27 -6.10 11.05 -3.97
CA ARG A 27 -5.93 11.60 -2.63
C ARG A 27 -4.53 12.12 -2.39
N GLY A 28 -3.54 11.54 -3.06
CA GLY A 28 -2.16 11.98 -2.93
C GLY A 28 -1.83 13.25 -3.69
N ARG A 29 -2.69 13.65 -4.62
CA ARG A 29 -2.54 14.91 -5.36
C ARG A 29 -1.16 15.07 -6.00
N GLY A 30 -0.69 14.02 -6.63
CA GLY A 30 0.61 14.04 -7.30
C GLY A 30 1.80 13.81 -6.39
N GLY A 31 1.56 13.66 -5.08
CA GLY A 31 2.64 13.43 -4.14
C GLY A 31 2.97 11.97 -3.90
N ILE A 32 2.35 11.06 -4.62
CA ILE A 32 2.58 9.63 -4.46
C ILE A 32 2.89 8.99 -5.80
N ARG A 33 3.97 8.25 -5.85
CA ARG A 33 4.33 7.45 -7.03
C ARG A 33 4.04 6.00 -6.71
N VAL A 34 3.21 5.37 -7.54
CA VAL A 34 2.76 4.00 -7.30
C VAL A 34 3.50 3.05 -8.22
N THR A 35 3.99 1.96 -7.64
CA THR A 35 4.52 0.83 -8.38
C THR A 35 3.59 -0.34 -8.13
N GLU A 36 3.12 -1.00 -9.17
CA GLU A 36 2.16 -2.07 -9.06
C GLU A 36 2.80 -3.41 -9.34
N ALA A 37 2.43 -4.42 -8.55
CA ALA A 37 2.88 -5.78 -8.74
C ALA A 37 1.68 -6.71 -8.62
N LYS A 38 1.55 -7.65 -9.55
CA LYS A 38 0.41 -8.57 -9.59
C LYS A 38 0.61 -9.78 -8.69
N VAL A 39 1.85 -10.14 -8.42
CA VAL A 39 2.18 -11.30 -7.62
C VAL A 39 3.26 -10.94 -6.62
N LEU A 40 3.37 -11.74 -5.57
CA LEU A 40 4.35 -11.49 -4.53
C LEU A 40 5.78 -11.42 -5.08
N GLU A 41 6.12 -12.35 -5.95
CA GLU A 41 7.47 -12.41 -6.51
C GLU A 41 7.85 -11.11 -7.23
N ALA A 42 6.91 -10.54 -7.99
CA ALA A 42 7.16 -9.28 -8.68
C ALA A 42 7.36 -8.16 -7.69
N GLY A 43 6.59 -8.16 -6.60
CA GLY A 43 6.76 -7.16 -5.55
C GLY A 43 8.10 -7.26 -4.86
N LEU A 44 8.53 -8.47 -4.57
CA LEU A 44 9.83 -8.68 -3.95
C LEU A 44 10.97 -8.21 -4.86
N ALA A 45 10.83 -8.42 -6.17
CA ALA A 45 11.82 -7.95 -7.12
C ALA A 45 11.89 -6.42 -7.11
N GLU A 46 10.75 -5.75 -6.97
CA GLU A 46 10.77 -4.29 -6.88
C GLU A 46 11.46 -3.82 -5.61
N LEU A 47 11.27 -4.52 -4.51
CA LEU A 47 11.92 -4.17 -3.25
C LEU A 47 13.44 -4.34 -3.31
N ASP A 48 13.93 -5.23 -4.18
CA ASP A 48 15.36 -5.36 -4.41
C ASP A 48 15.93 -4.20 -5.21
N ARG A 49 15.08 -3.51 -5.96
CA ARG A 49 15.54 -2.47 -6.90
C ARG A 49 15.49 -1.08 -6.32
N ARG A 50 14.60 -0.81 -5.37
CA ARG A 50 14.43 0.53 -4.83
C ARG A 50 13.79 0.49 -3.45
N ARG A 51 13.89 1.62 -2.77
CA ARG A 51 13.23 1.77 -1.48
C ARG A 51 11.82 2.29 -1.68
N PHE A 52 10.94 1.82 -0.82
CA PHE A 52 9.56 2.30 -0.79
C PHE A 52 9.25 2.87 0.59
N ASP A 53 8.32 3.80 0.61
CA ASP A 53 7.88 4.42 1.86
C ASP A 53 6.72 3.64 2.48
N LEU A 54 6.07 2.82 1.69
CA LEU A 54 4.94 2.02 2.13
C LEU A 54 4.76 0.86 1.17
N VAL A 55 4.43 -0.31 1.71
CA VAL A 55 4.01 -1.46 0.90
C VAL A 55 2.57 -1.76 1.25
N MET A 56 1.70 -1.75 0.26
CA MET A 56 0.32 -2.20 0.41
C MET A 56 0.25 -3.62 -0.12
N LEU A 57 -0.14 -4.53 0.75
CA LEU A 57 -0.02 -5.95 0.47
C LEU A 57 -1.35 -6.66 0.55
N ASP A 58 -1.72 -7.35 -0.52
CA ASP A 58 -2.85 -8.25 -0.51
C ASP A 58 -2.42 -9.54 0.19
N THR A 59 -3.00 -9.80 1.35
CA THR A 59 -2.65 -10.99 2.12
C THR A 59 -3.35 -12.23 1.63
N LYS A 60 -4.13 -12.12 0.56
CA LYS A 60 -4.82 -13.27 -0.04
C LYS A 60 -4.25 -13.63 -1.41
N LEU A 61 -2.99 -13.35 -1.62
CA LEU A 61 -2.32 -13.71 -2.87
C LEU A 61 -2.38 -15.22 -3.07
N PRO A 62 -2.71 -15.67 -4.30
CA PRO A 62 -2.94 -17.10 -4.52
C PRO A 62 -1.73 -17.98 -4.26
N GLU A 63 -0.54 -17.47 -4.50
CA GLU A 63 0.70 -18.25 -4.41
C GLU A 63 1.33 -18.24 -3.03
N ALA A 64 0.72 -17.54 -2.06
CA ALA A 64 1.34 -17.41 -0.75
C ALA A 64 0.29 -17.26 0.34
N SER A 65 0.60 -17.77 1.52
CA SER A 65 -0.24 -17.47 2.69
C SER A 65 0.04 -16.05 3.14
N ALA A 66 -0.89 -15.49 3.91
CA ALA A 66 -0.72 -14.14 4.45
C ALA A 66 0.57 -14.02 5.25
N LEU A 67 0.84 -15.00 6.10
CA LEU A 67 2.03 -14.96 6.93
C LEU A 67 3.30 -15.01 6.09
N HIS A 68 3.32 -15.89 5.09
CA HIS A 68 4.46 -16.00 4.19
C HIS A 68 4.71 -14.68 3.46
N ALA A 69 3.65 -14.07 2.94
CA ALA A 69 3.77 -12.80 2.21
C ALA A 69 4.32 -11.70 3.11
N LEU A 70 3.77 -11.60 4.34
CA LEU A 70 4.24 -10.59 5.28
C LEU A 70 5.70 -10.78 5.65
N ARG A 71 6.10 -12.02 5.89
CA ARG A 71 7.49 -12.31 6.22
C ARG A 71 8.43 -11.99 5.06
N ALA A 72 8.05 -12.39 3.85
CA ALA A 72 8.90 -12.18 2.69
C ALA A 72 9.11 -10.69 2.45
N VAL A 73 8.06 -9.89 2.53
CA VAL A 73 8.17 -8.46 2.35
C VAL A 73 8.98 -7.84 3.49
N GLY A 74 8.71 -8.27 4.73
CA GLY A 74 9.42 -7.74 5.87
C GLY A 74 10.90 -8.01 5.85
N GLU A 75 11.30 -9.15 5.31
CA GLU A 75 12.73 -9.48 5.20
C GLU A 75 13.43 -8.61 4.16
N LYS A 76 12.72 -8.29 3.07
CA LYS A 76 13.28 -7.41 2.04
C LYS A 76 13.31 -5.96 2.46
N ALA A 77 12.33 -5.53 3.26
CA ALA A 77 12.18 -4.14 3.63
C ALA A 77 11.84 -4.02 5.11
N PRO A 78 12.81 -4.30 6.00
CA PRO A 78 12.53 -4.41 7.43
C PRO A 78 12.08 -3.12 8.11
N VAL A 79 12.34 -1.97 7.49
CA VAL A 79 11.96 -0.69 8.10
C VAL A 79 10.81 0.00 7.36
N THR A 80 10.25 -0.66 6.36
CA THR A 80 9.16 -0.10 5.58
C THR A 80 7.82 -0.60 6.12
N PRO A 81 6.88 0.28 6.44
CA PRO A 81 5.58 -0.17 6.92
C PRO A 81 4.82 -0.96 5.84
N ILE A 82 4.07 -1.94 6.29
CA ILE A 82 3.26 -2.78 5.42
C ILE A 82 1.80 -2.59 5.83
N LEU A 83 0.96 -2.26 4.86
CA LEU A 83 -0.47 -2.10 5.09
C LEU A 83 -1.21 -3.21 4.34
N PRO A 84 -1.86 -4.14 5.07
CA PRO A 84 -2.67 -5.16 4.40
C PRO A 84 -3.97 -4.53 3.93
N HIS A 85 -4.08 -4.28 2.62
CA HIS A 85 -5.20 -3.51 2.10
C HIS A 85 -6.50 -4.29 1.91
N PRO A 86 -6.52 -5.62 1.81
CA PRO A 86 -7.83 -6.29 1.74
C PRO A 86 -8.73 -6.03 2.95
N ALA A 87 -8.14 -5.64 4.08
CA ALA A 87 -8.91 -5.29 5.26
C ALA A 87 -9.83 -4.09 5.02
N TYR A 88 -9.56 -3.29 4.00
CA TYR A 88 -10.29 -2.06 3.73
C TYR A 88 -11.14 -2.13 2.46
N ILE A 89 -11.08 -3.24 1.71
CA ILE A 89 -11.84 -3.39 0.47
C ILE A 89 -12.80 -4.56 0.64
N SER A 90 -14.05 -4.24 0.91
CA SER A 90 -15.07 -5.24 1.11
C SER A 90 -15.67 -5.67 -0.23
N ALA A 91 -16.43 -6.77 -0.20
CA ALA A 91 -17.18 -7.20 -1.39
C ALA A 91 -18.17 -6.12 -1.82
N GLN A 92 -18.75 -5.41 -0.84
CA GLN A 92 -19.68 -4.34 -1.14
C GLN A 92 -18.98 -3.19 -1.87
N THR A 93 -17.80 -2.83 -1.45
CA THR A 93 -17.03 -1.78 -2.12
C THR A 93 -16.68 -2.18 -3.53
N ARG A 94 -16.29 -3.44 -3.75
CA ARG A 94 -16.02 -3.93 -5.10
C ARG A 94 -17.25 -3.86 -5.98
N HIS A 95 -18.39 -4.26 -5.43
CA HIS A 95 -19.65 -4.23 -6.18
C HIS A 95 -19.99 -2.79 -6.56
N THR A 96 -19.89 -1.89 -5.62
CA THR A 96 -20.18 -0.48 -5.85
C THR A 96 -19.23 0.11 -6.90
N ALA A 97 -17.97 -0.26 -6.83
CA ALA A 97 -16.97 0.23 -7.78
C ALA A 97 -17.32 -0.19 -9.21
N ARG A 98 -17.79 -1.41 -9.37
CA ARG A 98 -18.18 -1.89 -10.70
C ARG A 98 -19.39 -1.14 -11.24
N GLN A 99 -20.34 -0.81 -10.38
CA GLN A 99 -21.55 -0.14 -10.80
C GLN A 99 -21.36 1.35 -11.06
N ARG A 100 -20.53 2.01 -10.26
CA ARG A 100 -20.36 3.46 -10.33
C ARG A 100 -19.10 3.91 -11.04
N GLY A 101 -18.26 2.97 -11.41
CA GLY A 101 -16.93 3.30 -11.89
C GLY A 101 -16.00 3.55 -10.72
N ALA A 102 -14.78 3.02 -10.81
CA ALA A 102 -13.85 3.05 -9.71
C ALA A 102 -13.54 4.47 -9.22
N PHE A 103 -13.41 5.40 -10.18
CA PHE A 103 -13.10 6.78 -9.83
C PHE A 103 -14.17 7.40 -8.94
N ASP A 104 -15.43 7.13 -9.25
CA ASP A 104 -16.53 7.71 -8.48
C ASP A 104 -16.51 7.22 -7.02
N VAL A 105 -16.20 5.94 -6.83
CA VAL A 105 -16.07 5.37 -5.49
C VAL A 105 -14.98 6.09 -4.71
N VAL A 106 -13.83 6.30 -5.34
CA VAL A 106 -12.70 6.97 -4.69
C VAL A 106 -13.05 8.41 -4.33
N VAL A 107 -13.68 9.13 -5.26
CA VAL A 107 -14.03 10.53 -5.05
C VAL A 107 -15.06 10.69 -3.94
N ARG A 108 -16.03 9.78 -3.88
CA ARG A 108 -17.08 9.86 -2.86
C ARG A 108 -16.65 9.39 -1.48
N GLY A 109 -15.45 8.86 -1.37
CA GLY A 109 -14.90 8.53 -0.08
C GLY A 109 -15.24 7.15 0.44
N ASP A 110 -15.69 6.26 -0.42
CA ASP A 110 -15.98 4.88 0.02
C ASP A 110 -14.71 4.15 0.50
N LEU A 111 -13.54 4.67 0.13
CA LEU A 111 -12.26 4.13 0.58
C LEU A 111 -11.57 5.01 1.62
N ASN A 112 -12.34 5.83 2.33
CA ASN A 112 -11.78 6.71 3.37
C ASN A 112 -10.95 5.96 4.42
N PRO A 113 -11.39 4.80 4.95
CA PRO A 113 -10.55 4.11 5.93
C PRO A 113 -9.18 3.73 5.39
N MET A 114 -9.12 3.30 4.14
CA MET A 114 -7.84 2.95 3.53
C MET A 114 -6.97 4.19 3.38
N TRP A 115 -7.55 5.28 2.89
CA TRP A 115 -6.77 6.51 2.73
C TRP A 115 -6.28 7.02 4.08
N ALA A 116 -7.10 6.95 5.12
CA ALA A 116 -6.69 7.38 6.45
C ALA A 116 -5.48 6.58 6.92
N ALA A 117 -5.47 5.27 6.69
CA ALA A 117 -4.35 4.44 7.08
C ALA A 117 -3.09 4.78 6.29
N VAL A 118 -3.23 4.96 4.97
CA VAL A 118 -2.09 5.32 4.12
C VAL A 118 -1.51 6.66 4.56
N ASN A 119 -2.38 7.64 4.73
CA ASN A 119 -1.94 8.98 5.10
C ASN A 119 -1.23 8.98 6.45
N LYS A 120 -1.75 8.22 7.39
CA LYS A 120 -1.13 8.13 8.71
C LYS A 120 0.27 7.51 8.61
N LEU A 121 0.41 6.42 7.87
CA LEU A 121 1.69 5.75 7.76
C LEU A 121 2.72 6.60 7.01
N LEU A 122 2.31 7.29 5.97
CA LEU A 122 3.22 8.17 5.24
C LEU A 122 3.60 9.38 6.08
N THR A 123 2.67 9.91 6.87
CA THR A 123 2.96 11.01 7.77
C THR A 123 3.96 10.61 8.84
N LEU A 124 3.78 9.42 9.43
CA LEU A 124 4.72 8.91 10.41
C LEU A 124 6.09 8.69 9.79
N SER A 125 6.12 8.22 8.56
CA SER A 125 7.36 8.03 7.82
C SER A 125 8.08 9.35 7.61
N ALA A 126 7.33 10.42 7.35
CA ALA A 126 7.91 11.75 7.17
C ALA A 126 8.50 12.31 8.46
N LEU A 127 7.85 12.02 9.59
CA LEU A 127 8.34 12.48 10.88
C LEU A 127 9.58 11.75 11.31
N GLY A 128 9.77 10.54 10.74
CA GLY A 128 10.91 9.97 11.21
C GLY A 128 11.61 8.96 10.42
N SER A 129 12.73 9.34 9.94
CA SER A 129 13.74 8.35 9.87
C SER A 129 13.86 7.68 11.23
N ASP A 130 13.42 8.35 12.29
CA ASP A 130 13.42 7.79 13.64
C ASP A 130 12.54 6.56 13.78
N ILE A 131 11.36 6.63 13.23
CA ILE A 131 10.42 5.51 13.30
C ILE A 131 10.91 4.35 12.46
N ARG A 132 11.64 4.64 11.41
CA ARG A 132 12.18 3.63 10.51
C ARG A 132 13.44 2.98 11.03
N SER A 133 14.10 3.63 11.98
CA SER A 133 15.32 3.12 12.55
C SER A 133 14.97 2.18 13.70
N PRO A 134 15.29 0.90 13.62
CA PRO A 134 15.00 -0.01 14.72
C PRO A 134 15.59 0.43 16.04
N ALA A 135 16.80 0.99 16.00
CA ALA A 135 17.45 1.46 17.22
C ALA A 135 16.67 2.58 17.87
N LYS A 136 16.20 3.54 17.08
CA LYS A 136 15.45 4.65 17.63
C LYS A 136 14.04 4.22 18.06
N ALA A 137 13.43 3.35 17.29
CA ALA A 137 12.10 2.85 17.64
C ALA A 137 12.13 2.14 18.99
N VAL A 138 13.21 1.43 19.27
CA VAL A 138 13.36 0.72 20.54
C VAL A 138 13.75 1.67 21.65
N GLY A 139 14.60 2.63 21.34
CA GLY A 139 15.11 3.57 22.33
C GLY A 139 14.10 4.59 22.80
N GLU A 140 13.08 4.79 22.02
CA GLU A 140 12.03 5.72 22.39
C GLU A 140 11.00 5.06 23.26
#